data_7ff69a5700eca3cc9bfc24487290b36c
#
_entry.id   7ff69a5700eca3cc9bfc24487290b36c
#
_cell.length_a   1.000
_cell.length_b   1.000
_cell.length_c   1.000
_cell.angle_alpha   90.00
_cell.angle_beta   90.00
_cell.angle_gamma   90.00
#
_symmetry.space_group_name_H-M   'P 1'
#
loop_
_entity.id
_entity.type
_entity.pdbx_description
1 polymer ?
#
loop_
_entity_poly.entity_id
_entity_poly.type
_entity_poly.pdbx_seq_one_letter_code
_entity_poly.pdbx_strand_id
1 'polypeptide(L)'
;MKTTTHDTTTTTTYTLKNVKICEWASEETTCFEATLYIDGKSIGRVHNEGCGGAHFYDFRTTNDSLDEIVDELLDQHYIVKDVKAFRNKIAKQYPAYADQIIVYRYENSLRCCLSSDQVSGLLAEHPTAVIAPTVVTVTR
;
A
#
# COMPACT_ATOMS: atom_id res chain seq x y z
N MET A 1 -11.28 33.80 10.76
CA MET A 1 -10.86 33.16 10.34
C MET A 1 -10.58 32.16 10.41
N LYS A 2 -10.53 31.82 10.29
CA LYS A 2 -10.21 30.93 10.14
C LYS A 2 -9.48 30.30 9.95
N THR A 3 -9.51 30.09 10.23
CA THR A 3 -8.90 29.69 9.98
C THR A 3 -8.06 28.95 9.50
N THR A 4 -7.77 29.05 9.06
CA THR A 4 -6.42 28.82 8.57
C THR A 4 -5.77 27.59 9.14
N THR A 5 -5.86 27.36 10.37
CA THR A 5 -5.26 26.20 10.99
C THR A 5 -5.82 24.90 10.43
N HIS A 6 -7.00 24.95 9.91
CA HIS A 6 -7.63 23.76 9.33
C HIS A 6 -6.85 23.24 8.13
N ASP A 7 -6.30 24.14 7.34
CA ASP A 7 -5.59 23.77 6.13
C ASP A 7 -4.38 22.93 6.43
N THR A 8 -3.70 23.18 7.54
CA THR A 8 -2.49 22.43 7.88
C THR A 8 -2.77 21.01 8.30
N THR A 9 -4.00 20.71 8.69
CA THR A 9 -4.36 19.37 9.13
C THR A 9 -5.06 18.56 8.06
N THR A 10 -5.35 19.18 6.92
CA THR A 10 -6.00 18.50 5.81
C THR A 10 -5.06 17.49 5.18
N THR A 11 -5.52 16.26 5.06
CA THR A 11 -4.76 15.20 4.41
C THR A 11 -5.55 14.63 3.25
N THR A 12 -4.83 14.14 2.25
CA THR A 12 -5.43 13.52 1.08
C THR A 12 -5.02 12.05 1.07
N THR A 13 -5.98 11.18 0.86
CA THR A 13 -5.76 9.74 0.80
C THR A 13 -5.80 9.28 -0.65
N TYR A 14 -4.72 8.65 -1.09
CA TYR A 14 -4.58 8.12 -2.43
C TYR A 14 -4.61 6.60 -2.37
N THR A 15 -5.32 5.98 -3.31
CA THR A 15 -5.47 4.52 -3.37
C THR A 15 -5.41 4.07 -4.82
N LEU A 16 -4.76 2.95 -5.08
CA LEU A 16 -4.84 2.28 -6.39
C LEU A 16 -5.71 1.04 -6.26
N LYS A 17 -6.62 0.87 -7.21
CA LYS A 17 -7.46 -0.32 -7.32
C LYS A 17 -7.32 -0.91 -8.72
N ASN A 18 -7.71 -2.16 -8.87
CA ASN A 18 -7.66 -2.87 -10.14
C ASN A 18 -6.25 -2.85 -10.75
N VAL A 19 -5.25 -3.05 -9.90
CA VAL A 19 -3.85 -3.00 -10.32
C VAL A 19 -3.52 -4.24 -11.12
N LYS A 20 -3.01 -4.05 -12.34
CA LYS A 20 -2.52 -5.11 -13.21
C LYS A 20 -1.08 -4.81 -13.56
N ILE A 21 -0.20 -5.72 -13.24
CA ILE A 21 1.23 -5.56 -13.48
C ILE A 21 1.69 -6.59 -14.48
N CYS A 22 2.48 -6.15 -15.45
CA CYS A 22 3.08 -7.01 -16.46
C CYS A 22 4.59 -7.11 -16.17
N GLU A 23 4.99 -8.13 -15.46
CA GLU A 23 6.38 -8.27 -15.02
C GLU A 23 7.36 -8.38 -16.19
N TRP A 24 6.97 -9.12 -17.23
CA TRP A 24 7.87 -9.34 -18.38
C TRP A 24 8.10 -8.07 -19.19
N ALA A 25 7.23 -7.07 -19.09
CA ALA A 25 7.38 -5.79 -19.77
C ALA A 25 7.92 -4.69 -18.83
N SER A 26 8.20 -5.02 -17.58
CA SER A 26 8.74 -4.08 -16.60
C SER A 26 10.25 -4.03 -16.73
N GLU A 27 10.74 -3.27 -17.70
CA GLU A 27 12.17 -3.18 -18.00
C GLU A 27 12.84 -2.11 -17.15
N GLU A 28 12.56 -0.84 -17.40
CA GLU A 28 13.13 0.28 -16.63
C GLU A 28 12.19 0.77 -15.54
N THR A 29 10.89 0.67 -15.78
CA THR A 29 9.86 1.03 -14.81
C THR A 29 8.87 -0.12 -14.72
N THR A 30 8.01 -0.09 -13.72
CA THR A 30 6.94 -1.08 -13.60
C THR A 30 5.94 -0.88 -14.74
N CYS A 31 5.70 -1.92 -15.52
CA CYS A 31 4.64 -1.94 -16.52
C CYS A 31 3.33 -2.29 -15.81
N PHE A 32 2.39 -1.35 -15.78
CA PHE A 32 1.15 -1.55 -15.03
C PHE A 32 0.02 -0.69 -15.56
N GLU A 33 -1.19 -1.03 -15.16
CA GLU A 33 -2.34 -0.16 -15.24
C GLU A 33 -3.17 -0.30 -13.96
N ALA A 34 -3.81 0.77 -13.55
CA ALA A 34 -4.61 0.81 -12.33
C ALA A 34 -5.59 1.97 -12.39
N THR A 35 -6.55 1.96 -11.47
CA THR A 35 -7.45 3.08 -11.28
C THR A 35 -7.03 3.83 -10.02
N LEU A 36 -6.82 5.14 -10.16
CA LEU A 36 -6.46 5.99 -9.04
C LEU A 36 -7.73 6.51 -8.36
N TYR A 37 -7.74 6.40 -7.04
CA TYR A 37 -8.79 6.97 -6.20
C TYR A 37 -8.17 8.03 -5.30
N ILE A 38 -8.84 9.16 -5.18
CA ILE A 38 -8.44 10.24 -4.27
C ILE A 38 -9.62 10.50 -3.33
N ASP A 39 -9.37 10.34 -2.03
CA ASP A 39 -10.39 10.49 -0.98
C ASP A 39 -11.64 9.66 -1.27
N GLY A 40 -11.42 8.44 -1.77
CA GLY A 40 -12.50 7.49 -2.04
C GLY A 40 -13.22 7.68 -3.38
N LYS A 41 -12.82 8.69 -4.17
CA LYS A 41 -13.45 8.94 -5.48
C LYS A 41 -12.54 8.45 -6.60
N SER A 42 -13.12 7.70 -7.53
CA SER A 42 -12.41 7.27 -8.73
C SER A 42 -12.06 8.49 -9.58
N ILE A 43 -10.78 8.68 -9.85
CA ILE A 43 -10.29 9.81 -10.65
C ILE A 43 -10.08 9.38 -12.11
N GLY A 44 -9.51 8.19 -12.31
CA GLY A 44 -9.26 7.68 -13.63
C GLY A 44 -8.11 6.70 -13.67
N ARG A 45 -7.72 6.33 -14.87
CA ARG A 45 -6.69 5.33 -15.09
C ARG A 45 -5.30 5.95 -15.08
N VAL A 46 -4.37 5.24 -14.46
CA VAL A 46 -2.95 5.55 -14.51
C VAL A 46 -2.22 4.31 -15.03
N HIS A 47 -1.21 4.50 -15.85
CA HIS A 47 -0.48 3.37 -16.43
C HIS A 47 0.95 3.75 -16.82
N ASN A 48 1.77 2.73 -17.06
CA ASN A 48 3.14 2.88 -17.53
C ASN A 48 3.47 1.65 -18.37
N GLU A 49 4.17 1.85 -19.46
CA GLU A 49 4.51 0.76 -20.36
C GLU A 49 5.78 -0.01 -19.96
N GLY A 50 6.50 0.48 -18.93
CA GLY A 50 7.66 -0.22 -18.42
C GLY A 50 8.98 0.15 -19.07
N CYS A 51 8.98 1.13 -19.96
CA CYS A 51 10.17 1.55 -20.71
C CYS A 51 10.85 2.79 -20.15
N GLY A 52 10.53 3.14 -18.90
CA GLY A 52 11.06 4.34 -18.25
C GLY A 52 10.11 5.51 -18.34
N GLY A 53 10.52 6.62 -17.71
CA GLY A 53 9.77 7.86 -17.75
C GLY A 53 8.60 7.92 -16.78
N ALA A 54 7.88 9.03 -16.87
CA ALA A 54 6.75 9.30 -15.99
C ALA A 54 5.55 8.42 -16.32
N HIS A 55 4.66 8.28 -15.36
CA HIS A 55 3.40 7.58 -15.57
C HIS A 55 2.47 8.37 -16.48
N PHE A 56 1.57 7.68 -17.15
CA PHE A 56 0.56 8.29 -17.99
C PHE A 56 -0.78 8.29 -17.27
N TYR A 57 -1.52 9.39 -17.42
CA TYR A 57 -2.79 9.61 -16.74
C TYR A 57 -3.87 9.89 -17.79
N ASP A 58 -4.96 9.14 -17.73
CA ASP A 58 -6.10 9.33 -18.63
C ASP A 58 -7.07 10.40 -18.06
N PHE A 59 -6.52 11.34 -17.31
CA PHE A 59 -7.26 12.47 -16.72
C PHE A 59 -6.31 13.64 -16.56
N ARG A 60 -6.84 14.82 -16.33
CA ARG A 60 -6.02 15.99 -16.09
C ARG A 60 -5.57 16.04 -14.65
N THR A 61 -4.31 16.38 -14.46
CA THR A 61 -3.77 16.60 -13.11
C THR A 61 -2.80 17.77 -13.15
N THR A 62 -2.81 18.57 -12.09
CA THR A 62 -1.84 19.62 -11.87
C THR A 62 -0.92 19.29 -10.70
N ASN A 63 -1.06 18.09 -10.14
CA ASN A 63 -0.24 17.65 -9.01
C ASN A 63 1.09 17.09 -9.51
N ASP A 64 2.15 17.89 -9.38
CA ASP A 64 3.48 17.50 -9.82
C ASP A 64 4.06 16.35 -9.02
N SER A 65 3.53 16.11 -7.82
CA SER A 65 4.00 15.02 -6.96
C SER A 65 3.26 13.70 -7.19
N LEU A 66 2.35 13.68 -8.15
CA LEU A 66 1.50 12.50 -8.36
C LEU A 66 2.31 11.26 -8.76
N ASP A 67 3.35 11.43 -9.57
CA ASP A 67 4.21 10.32 -9.96
C ASP A 67 4.89 9.67 -8.74
N GLU A 68 5.36 10.48 -7.80
CA GLU A 68 5.95 9.96 -6.56
C GLU A 68 4.93 9.22 -5.73
N ILE A 69 3.71 9.76 -5.65
CA ILE A 69 2.63 9.13 -4.90
C ILE A 69 2.27 7.79 -5.54
N VAL A 70 2.17 7.74 -6.86
CA VAL A 70 1.88 6.49 -7.57
C VAL A 70 2.98 5.47 -7.37
N ASP A 71 4.26 5.89 -7.38
CA ASP A 71 5.37 5.00 -7.10
C ASP A 71 5.27 4.40 -5.70
N GLU A 72 4.93 5.22 -4.70
CA GLU A 72 4.70 4.72 -3.35
C GLU A 72 3.53 3.75 -3.28
N LEU A 73 2.46 4.02 -4.03
CA LEU A 73 1.30 3.13 -4.10
C LEU A 73 1.67 1.78 -4.73
N LEU A 74 2.52 1.78 -5.75
CA LEU A 74 3.00 0.55 -6.36
C LEU A 74 3.86 -0.25 -5.38
N ASP A 75 4.73 0.43 -4.63
CA ASP A 75 5.52 -0.22 -3.58
C ASP A 75 4.59 -0.85 -2.52
N GLN A 76 3.56 -0.12 -2.11
CA GLN A 76 2.56 -0.64 -1.19
C GLN A 76 1.83 -1.85 -1.77
N HIS A 77 1.55 -1.83 -3.06
CA HIS A 77 0.90 -2.96 -3.71
C HIS A 77 1.71 -4.24 -3.58
N TYR A 78 3.03 -4.16 -3.80
CA TYR A 78 3.91 -5.32 -3.64
C TYR A 78 3.97 -5.78 -2.19
N ILE A 79 4.07 -4.85 -1.26
CA ILE A 79 4.09 -5.17 0.16
C ILE A 79 2.80 -5.87 0.59
N VAL A 80 1.66 -5.31 0.21
CA VAL A 80 0.34 -5.88 0.54
C VAL A 80 0.18 -7.28 -0.06
N LYS A 81 0.66 -7.47 -1.29
CA LYS A 81 0.62 -8.77 -1.96
C LYS A 81 1.43 -9.81 -1.20
N ASP A 82 2.65 -9.45 -0.76
CA ASP A 82 3.49 -10.34 0.02
C ASP A 82 2.88 -10.67 1.37
N VAL A 83 2.33 -9.65 2.03
CA VAL A 83 1.65 -9.81 3.32
C VAL A 83 0.46 -10.77 3.19
N LYS A 84 -0.32 -10.61 2.13
CA LYS A 84 -1.48 -11.47 1.88
C LYS A 84 -1.06 -12.91 1.65
N ALA A 85 -0.01 -13.12 0.85
CA ALA A 85 0.51 -14.47 0.59
C ALA A 85 1.02 -15.12 1.88
N PHE A 86 1.76 -14.38 2.69
CA PHE A 86 2.28 -14.84 3.96
C PHE A 86 1.12 -15.20 4.91
N ARG A 87 0.14 -14.30 5.02
CA ARG A 87 -1.02 -14.50 5.87
C ARG A 87 -1.81 -15.75 5.48
N ASN A 88 -2.01 -15.96 4.18
CA ASN A 88 -2.72 -17.14 3.68
C ASN A 88 -1.97 -18.42 4.04
N LYS A 89 -0.66 -18.40 3.95
CA LYS A 89 0.17 -19.54 4.30
C LYS A 89 0.01 -19.89 5.79
N ILE A 90 0.04 -18.88 6.66
CA ILE A 90 -0.12 -19.08 8.09
C ILE A 90 -1.55 -19.54 8.41
N ALA A 91 -2.55 -19.00 7.73
CA ALA A 91 -3.94 -19.39 7.94
C ALA A 91 -4.18 -20.87 7.64
N LYS A 92 -3.46 -21.43 6.67
CA LYS A 92 -3.54 -22.85 6.36
C LYS A 92 -2.96 -23.71 7.47
N GLN A 93 -1.92 -23.23 8.12
CA GLN A 93 -1.29 -23.94 9.26
C GLN A 93 -2.10 -23.84 10.54
N TYR A 94 -2.81 -22.72 10.71
CA TYR A 94 -3.55 -22.43 11.94
C TYR A 94 -4.98 -21.97 11.60
N PRO A 95 -5.82 -22.89 11.07
CA PRO A 95 -7.16 -22.49 10.61
C PRO A 95 -8.03 -21.86 11.70
N ALA A 96 -7.84 -22.25 12.95
CA ALA A 96 -8.62 -21.70 14.07
C ALA A 96 -8.36 -20.21 14.29
N TYR A 97 -7.23 -19.71 13.81
CA TYR A 97 -6.82 -18.31 13.98
C TYR A 97 -6.88 -17.50 12.68
N ALA A 98 -7.41 -18.08 11.61
CA ALA A 98 -7.33 -17.49 10.27
C ALA A 98 -7.85 -16.05 10.22
N ASP A 99 -8.88 -15.71 10.99
CA ASP A 99 -9.47 -14.37 11.00
C ASP A 99 -8.75 -13.40 11.93
N GLN A 100 -7.79 -13.88 12.71
CA GLN A 100 -7.14 -13.10 13.76
C GLN A 100 -5.67 -12.80 13.49
N ILE A 101 -5.11 -13.37 12.43
CA ILE A 101 -3.69 -13.26 12.14
C ILE A 101 -3.30 -11.81 11.87
N ILE A 102 -2.28 -11.34 12.58
CA ILE A 102 -1.69 -10.03 12.38
C ILE A 102 -0.27 -10.22 11.89
N VAL A 103 0.02 -9.68 10.71
CA VAL A 103 1.34 -9.75 10.11
C VAL A 103 2.12 -8.49 10.45
N TYR A 104 3.36 -8.65 10.82
CA TYR A 104 4.23 -7.52 11.12
C TYR A 104 5.60 -7.74 10.49
N ARG A 105 6.34 -6.65 10.33
CA ARG A 105 7.72 -6.70 9.84
C ARG A 105 8.67 -6.39 10.99
N TYR A 106 9.67 -7.23 11.14
CA TYR A 106 10.72 -7.03 12.12
C TYR A 106 12.02 -7.57 11.55
N GLU A 107 13.07 -6.76 11.59
CA GLU A 107 14.39 -7.13 11.06
C GLU A 107 14.33 -7.63 9.60
N ASN A 108 13.60 -6.92 8.75
CA ASN A 108 13.44 -7.21 7.33
C ASN A 108 12.76 -8.55 7.01
N SER A 109 12.05 -9.12 7.96
CA SER A 109 11.28 -10.33 7.70
C SER A 109 9.83 -10.17 8.11
N LEU A 110 8.95 -10.91 7.44
CA LEU A 110 7.55 -10.96 7.81
C LEU A 110 7.35 -12.00 8.89
N ARG A 111 6.61 -11.64 9.92
CA ARG A 111 6.27 -12.48 11.06
C ARG A 111 4.80 -12.31 11.38
N CYS A 112 4.26 -13.13 12.24
CA CYS A 112 2.85 -13.03 12.59
C CYS A 112 2.59 -13.23 14.07
N CYS A 113 1.49 -12.62 14.53
CA CYS A 113 0.82 -12.97 15.77
C CYS A 113 -0.47 -13.70 15.42
N LEU A 114 -0.87 -14.65 16.24
CA LEU A 114 -2.09 -15.42 16.01
C LEU A 114 -3.33 -14.74 16.59
N SER A 115 -3.17 -13.68 17.37
CA SER A 115 -4.30 -12.88 17.85
C SER A 115 -3.86 -11.46 18.15
N SER A 116 -4.83 -10.55 18.16
CA SER A 116 -4.56 -9.14 18.47
C SER A 116 -4.09 -8.93 19.91
N ASP A 117 -4.37 -9.86 20.81
CA ASP A 117 -3.95 -9.78 22.21
C ASP A 117 -2.44 -9.82 22.36
N GLN A 118 -1.75 -10.37 21.38
CA GLN A 118 -0.29 -10.49 21.42
C GLN A 118 0.44 -9.23 20.96
N VAL A 119 -0.28 -8.28 20.33
CA VAL A 119 0.35 -7.12 19.70
C VAL A 119 1.05 -6.20 20.69
N SER A 120 0.40 -5.89 21.82
CA SER A 120 1.00 -4.98 22.80
C SER A 120 2.27 -5.56 23.40
N GLY A 121 2.28 -6.84 23.71
CA GLY A 121 3.47 -7.52 24.20
C GLY A 121 4.59 -7.54 23.15
N LEU A 122 4.22 -7.79 21.90
CA LEU A 122 5.16 -7.78 20.79
C LEU A 122 5.83 -6.42 20.65
N LEU A 123 5.04 -5.35 20.64
CA LEU A 123 5.58 -3.99 20.46
C LEU A 123 6.42 -3.55 21.65
N ALA A 124 6.13 -4.06 22.85
CA ALA A 124 6.94 -3.81 24.04
C ALA A 124 8.31 -4.49 23.93
N GLU A 125 8.35 -5.72 23.42
CA GLU A 125 9.61 -6.46 23.25
C GLU A 125 10.40 -6.00 22.02
N HIS A 126 9.69 -5.60 20.96
CA HIS A 126 10.29 -5.23 19.69
C HIS A 126 9.76 -3.88 19.23
N PRO A 127 10.25 -2.76 19.82
CA PRO A 127 9.72 -1.43 19.50
C PRO A 127 9.86 -1.02 18.05
N THR A 128 10.77 -1.65 17.30
CA THR A 128 10.98 -1.35 15.89
C THR A 128 10.10 -2.18 14.96
N ALA A 129 9.29 -3.09 15.50
CA ALA A 129 8.37 -3.87 14.70
C ALA A 129 7.25 -2.97 14.16
N VAL A 130 6.85 -3.21 12.92
CA VAL A 130 5.82 -2.42 12.24
C VAL A 130 4.72 -3.35 11.76
N ILE A 131 3.48 -3.03 12.13
CA ILE A 131 2.32 -3.79 11.64
C ILE A 131 2.25 -3.59 10.14
N ALA A 132 2.18 -4.68 9.39
CA ALA A 132 2.19 -4.63 7.93
C ALA A 132 0.87 -4.10 7.39
N PRO A 133 0.91 -3.31 6.31
CA PRO A 133 -0.31 -2.78 5.71
C PRO A 133 -1.12 -3.88 5.02
N THR A 134 -2.44 -3.72 5.03
CA THR A 134 -3.36 -4.63 4.36
C THR A 134 -4.07 -3.97 3.19
N VAL A 135 -3.87 -2.68 2.98
CA VAL A 135 -4.49 -1.93 1.88
C VAL A 135 -3.43 -1.06 1.19
N VAL A 136 -3.62 -0.84 -0.09
CA VAL A 136 -2.70 -0.04 -0.91
C VAL A 136 -3.13 1.42 -0.82
N THR A 137 -2.51 2.17 0.08
CA THR A 137 -2.89 3.56 0.32
C THR A 137 -1.69 4.40 0.72
N VAL A 138 -1.73 5.69 0.35
CA VAL A 138 -0.76 6.70 0.75
C VAL A 138 -1.53 7.94 1.19
N THR A 139 -1.17 8.50 2.33
CA THR A 139 -1.81 9.70 2.86
C THR A 139 -0.81 10.84 2.89
N ARG A 140 -1.21 11.97 2.34
CA ARG A 140 -0.37 13.17 2.27
C ARG A 140 -1.14 14.43 2.57
#